data_ec261b0603bc8edced4aa9d8ce5d019a
#
_entry.id   ec261b0603bc8edced4aa9d8ce5d019a
#
_cell.length_a   1.000
_cell.length_b   1.000
_cell.length_c   1.000
_cell.angle_alpha   90.00
_cell.angle_beta   90.00
_cell.angle_gamma   90.00
#
_symmetry.space_group_name_H-M   'P 1'
#
loop_
_entity.id
_entity.type
_entity.pdbx_description
1 polymer ?
#
loop_
_entity_poly.entity_id
_entity_poly.type
_entity_poly.pdbx_seq_one_letter_code
_entity_poly.pdbx_strand_id
1 'polypeptide(L)'
;MDLDISKMTIAAAADGMRAKDFSSVELTQAVLNSIKEKDTEVKAYLTVDEEGALAGAKLADERRAAGESGDMLGIPVAMKDIFNVKGQPCTCASKIHEGYIAPFDATVTRKLREAGAIPAGRVNMDEFAMGSSTEHSAFQITRNPVALDRVPGGSSGGSA
;
A
#
# COMPACT_ATOMS: atom_id res chain seq x y z
N MET A 1 16.60 -14.58 -2.76
CA MET A 1 15.62 -15.54 -2.21
C MET A 1 14.25 -14.95 -2.54
N ASP A 2 13.38 -15.67 -3.27
CA ASP A 2 12.02 -15.18 -3.53
C ASP A 2 11.19 -15.37 -2.26
N LEU A 3 10.88 -14.28 -1.58
CA LEU A 3 10.05 -14.28 -0.39
C LEU A 3 8.58 -14.48 -0.79
N ASP A 4 7.98 -15.61 -0.39
CA ASP A 4 6.55 -15.85 -0.63
C ASP A 4 5.70 -15.03 0.35
N ILE A 5 5.08 -13.97 -0.18
CA ILE A 5 4.20 -13.06 0.58
C ILE A 5 2.72 -13.44 0.46
N SER A 6 2.36 -14.48 -0.32
CA SER A 6 0.96 -14.77 -0.69
C SER A 6 0.05 -15.11 0.49
N LYS A 7 0.61 -15.61 1.58
CA LYS A 7 -0.10 -15.96 2.83
C LYS A 7 0.50 -15.26 4.05
N MET A 8 1.41 -14.30 3.83
CA MET A 8 2.09 -13.61 4.91
C MET A 8 1.14 -12.65 5.62
N THR A 9 1.02 -12.79 6.92
CA THR A 9 0.31 -11.82 7.76
C THR A 9 1.27 -10.74 8.24
N ILE A 10 0.75 -9.59 8.70
CA ILE A 10 1.57 -8.53 9.30
C ILE A 10 2.38 -9.09 10.50
N ALA A 11 1.75 -9.93 11.33
CA ALA A 11 2.43 -10.57 12.46
C ALA A 11 3.60 -11.44 12.00
N ALA A 12 3.37 -12.32 11.01
CA ALA A 12 4.42 -13.18 10.46
C ALA A 12 5.57 -12.35 9.83
N ALA A 13 5.25 -11.26 9.14
CA ALA A 13 6.25 -10.36 8.58
C ALA A 13 7.07 -9.67 9.69
N ALA A 14 6.42 -9.18 10.74
CA ALA A 14 7.09 -8.56 11.89
C ALA A 14 8.00 -9.57 12.61
N ASP A 15 7.54 -10.82 12.80
CA ASP A 15 8.31 -11.89 13.43
C ASP A 15 9.52 -12.28 12.58
N GLY A 16 9.36 -12.47 11.28
CA GLY A 16 10.46 -12.78 10.35
C GLY A 16 11.53 -11.70 10.34
N MET A 17 11.15 -10.42 10.27
CA MET A 17 12.11 -9.32 10.37
C MET A 17 12.78 -9.25 11.75
N ARG A 18 12.09 -9.61 12.82
CA ARG A 18 12.65 -9.68 14.18
C ARG A 18 13.64 -10.84 14.32
N ALA A 19 13.33 -11.98 13.70
CA ALA A 19 14.22 -13.15 13.62
C ALA A 19 15.40 -12.95 12.67
N LYS A 20 15.37 -11.88 11.84
CA LYS A 20 16.35 -11.60 10.77
C LYS A 20 16.33 -12.64 9.64
N ASP A 21 15.18 -13.27 9.42
CA ASP A 21 14.96 -14.17 8.29
C ASP A 21 14.98 -13.40 6.97
N PHE A 22 14.49 -12.16 7.00
CA PHE A 22 14.54 -11.18 5.90
C PHE A 22 14.47 -9.75 6.44
N SER A 23 14.86 -8.80 5.61
CA SER A 23 14.83 -7.36 5.90
C SER A 23 13.52 -6.71 5.44
N SER A 24 13.27 -5.46 5.90
CA SER A 24 12.16 -4.64 5.39
C SER A 24 12.34 -4.32 3.90
N VAL A 25 13.60 -4.15 3.44
CA VAL A 25 13.90 -3.93 2.01
C VAL A 25 13.51 -5.16 1.19
N GLU A 26 13.85 -6.38 1.63
CA GLU A 26 13.49 -7.62 0.92
C GLU A 26 11.97 -7.83 0.89
N LEU A 27 11.28 -7.59 2.01
CA LEU A 27 9.81 -7.64 2.07
C LEU A 27 9.17 -6.63 1.11
N THR A 28 9.63 -5.38 1.14
CA THR A 28 9.10 -4.32 0.29
C THR A 28 9.35 -4.63 -1.19
N GLN A 29 10.53 -5.14 -1.54
CA GLN A 29 10.83 -5.55 -2.91
C GLN A 29 9.94 -6.70 -3.38
N ALA A 30 9.66 -7.69 -2.53
CA ALA A 30 8.75 -8.79 -2.84
C ALA A 30 7.33 -8.28 -3.09
N VAL A 31 6.85 -7.33 -2.28
CA VAL A 31 5.55 -6.68 -2.47
C VAL A 31 5.50 -5.92 -3.79
N LEU A 32 6.51 -5.10 -4.10
CA LEU A 32 6.59 -4.34 -5.35
C LEU A 32 6.63 -5.26 -6.59
N ASN A 33 7.35 -6.37 -6.52
CA ASN A 33 7.38 -7.36 -7.59
C ASN A 33 6.01 -8.01 -7.80
N SER A 34 5.31 -8.37 -6.72
CA SER A 34 3.95 -8.92 -6.79
C SER A 34 2.95 -7.93 -7.40
N ILE A 35 3.07 -6.63 -7.06
CA ILE A 35 2.25 -5.57 -7.68
C ILE A 35 2.53 -5.52 -9.19
N LYS A 36 3.79 -5.46 -9.61
CA LYS A 36 4.18 -5.42 -11.03
C LYS A 36 3.63 -6.61 -11.82
N GLU A 37 3.63 -7.80 -11.20
CA GLU A 37 3.16 -9.03 -11.83
C GLU A 37 1.62 -9.07 -11.96
N LYS A 38 0.89 -8.70 -10.90
CA LYS A 38 -0.55 -8.97 -10.80
C LYS A 38 -1.44 -7.78 -11.12
N ASP A 39 -0.95 -6.56 -10.87
CA ASP A 39 -1.82 -5.37 -10.94
C ASP A 39 -2.18 -4.94 -12.37
N THR A 40 -1.48 -5.46 -13.37
CA THR A 40 -1.85 -5.29 -14.79
C THR A 40 -3.25 -5.80 -15.09
N GLU A 41 -3.68 -6.86 -14.41
CA GLU A 41 -5.02 -7.47 -14.56
C GLU A 41 -5.99 -6.98 -13.48
N VAL A 42 -5.54 -6.92 -12.21
CA VAL A 42 -6.37 -6.57 -11.05
C VAL A 42 -6.70 -5.08 -11.02
N LYS A 43 -5.75 -4.21 -11.37
CA LYS A 43 -5.90 -2.75 -11.37
C LYS A 43 -6.33 -2.20 -10.00
N ALA A 44 -5.69 -2.68 -8.95
CA ALA A 44 -5.91 -2.22 -7.59
C ALA A 44 -5.19 -0.89 -7.29
N TYR A 45 -4.01 -0.66 -7.91
CA TYR A 45 -3.20 0.52 -7.65
C TYR A 45 -3.44 1.64 -8.67
N LEU A 46 -3.65 2.87 -8.18
CA LEU A 46 -3.64 4.07 -9.01
C LEU A 46 -2.20 4.60 -9.19
N THR A 47 -1.39 4.52 -8.13
CA THR A 47 0.04 4.85 -8.19
C THR A 47 0.82 3.98 -7.22
N VAL A 48 2.07 3.68 -7.57
CA VAL A 48 3.03 2.98 -6.71
C VAL A 48 4.22 3.90 -6.50
N ASP A 49 4.61 4.12 -5.24
CA ASP A 49 5.78 4.91 -4.86
C ASP A 49 6.95 3.94 -4.56
N GLU A 50 7.53 3.38 -5.62
CA GLU A 50 8.59 2.37 -5.49
C GLU A 50 9.84 2.94 -4.79
N GLU A 51 10.27 4.15 -5.19
CA GLU A 51 11.45 4.80 -4.62
C GLU A 51 11.23 5.16 -3.14
N GLY A 52 10.11 5.80 -2.81
CA GLY A 52 9.77 6.15 -1.44
C GLY A 52 9.57 4.93 -0.55
N ALA A 53 8.97 3.86 -1.07
CA ALA A 53 8.79 2.61 -0.32
C ALA A 53 10.13 1.95 0.01
N LEU A 54 11.05 1.85 -0.94
CA LEU A 54 12.39 1.27 -0.71
C LEU A 54 13.24 2.14 0.21
N ALA A 55 13.18 3.46 0.08
CA ALA A 55 13.86 4.38 1.00
C ALA A 55 13.32 4.24 2.43
N GLY A 56 11.99 4.16 2.60
CA GLY A 56 11.35 3.91 3.88
C GLY A 56 11.74 2.57 4.50
N ALA A 57 11.85 1.52 3.67
CA ALA A 57 12.26 0.19 4.10
C ALA A 57 13.71 0.17 4.61
N LYS A 58 14.61 0.83 3.89
CA LYS A 58 16.01 0.98 4.31
C LYS A 58 16.10 1.69 5.66
N LEU A 59 15.37 2.79 5.84
CA LEU A 59 15.34 3.50 7.12
C LEU A 59 14.79 2.62 8.25
N ALA A 60 13.77 1.80 7.97
CA ALA A 60 13.22 0.86 8.96
C ALA A 60 14.25 -0.21 9.37
N ASP A 61 15.03 -0.73 8.42
CA ASP A 61 16.12 -1.68 8.72
C ASP A 61 17.23 -1.02 9.58
N GLU A 62 17.58 0.24 9.29
CA GLU A 62 18.53 1.02 10.12
C GLU A 62 18.01 1.22 11.55
N ARG A 63 16.72 1.56 11.72
CA ARG A 63 16.05 1.70 13.03
C ARG A 63 16.05 0.37 13.81
N ARG A 64 15.76 -0.76 13.13
CA ARG A 64 15.85 -2.10 13.73
C ARG A 64 17.29 -2.44 14.16
N ALA A 65 18.28 -2.13 13.33
CA ALA A 65 19.69 -2.33 13.69
C ALA A 65 20.10 -1.50 14.90
N ALA A 66 19.51 -0.32 15.11
CA ALA A 66 19.69 0.52 16.30
C ALA A 66 18.90 0.03 17.53
N GLY A 67 18.17 -1.11 17.43
CA GLY A 67 17.46 -1.73 18.54
C GLY A 67 15.99 -1.29 18.69
N GLU A 68 15.45 -0.53 17.74
CA GLU A 68 14.03 -0.19 17.72
C GLU A 68 13.18 -1.39 17.31
N SER A 69 12.02 -1.55 17.94
CA SER A 69 11.08 -2.64 17.69
C SER A 69 9.65 -2.11 17.57
N GLY A 70 8.84 -2.78 16.75
CA GLY A 70 7.42 -2.46 16.59
C GLY A 70 6.80 -3.38 15.53
N ASP A 71 5.53 -3.73 15.71
CA ASP A 71 4.85 -4.68 14.83
C ASP A 71 4.61 -4.12 13.42
N MET A 72 4.55 -2.80 13.29
CA MET A 72 4.40 -2.11 12.00
C MET A 72 5.71 -1.57 11.44
N LEU A 73 6.81 -1.63 12.19
CA LEU A 73 8.10 -1.09 11.74
C LEU A 73 8.59 -1.84 10.50
N GLY A 74 8.68 -1.11 9.38
CA GLY A 74 9.14 -1.67 8.11
C GLY A 74 8.10 -2.47 7.31
N ILE A 75 6.82 -2.40 7.68
CA ILE A 75 5.72 -3.04 6.94
C ILE A 75 5.24 -2.11 5.82
N PRO A 76 5.30 -2.52 4.53
CA PRO A 76 4.70 -1.77 3.44
C PRO A 76 3.17 -1.83 3.50
N VAL A 77 2.51 -0.68 3.33
CA VAL A 77 1.06 -0.54 3.42
C VAL A 77 0.51 0.17 2.19
N ALA A 78 -0.50 -0.42 1.56
CA ALA A 78 -1.30 0.24 0.53
C ALA A 78 -2.26 1.25 1.17
N MET A 79 -2.28 2.48 0.65
CA MET A 79 -3.12 3.55 1.17
C MET A 79 -4.30 3.83 0.24
N LYS A 80 -5.52 3.64 0.73
CA LYS A 80 -6.72 4.03 -0.03
C LYS A 80 -6.62 5.50 -0.45
N ASP A 81 -6.99 5.80 -1.68
CA ASP A 81 -6.78 7.13 -2.31
C ASP A 81 -7.66 8.25 -1.76
N ILE A 82 -8.25 8.07 -0.60
CA ILE A 82 -8.93 9.11 0.20
C ILE A 82 -8.06 9.65 1.34
N PHE A 83 -7.01 8.93 1.73
CA PHE A 83 -6.15 9.35 2.83
C PHE A 83 -4.98 10.18 2.33
N ASN A 84 -4.85 11.41 2.80
CA ASN A 84 -3.68 12.22 2.51
C ASN A 84 -2.40 11.54 3.02
N VAL A 85 -1.45 11.38 2.11
CA VAL A 85 -0.05 11.05 2.39
C VAL A 85 0.77 12.22 1.88
N LYS A 86 1.40 12.97 2.76
CA LYS A 86 2.15 14.19 2.41
C LYS A 86 3.11 13.95 1.27
N GLY A 87 3.01 14.79 0.23
CA GLY A 87 3.85 14.73 -0.97
C GLY A 87 3.37 13.73 -2.04
N GLN A 88 2.32 12.94 -1.77
CA GLN A 88 1.75 12.00 -2.74
C GLN A 88 0.42 12.49 -3.32
N PRO A 89 0.00 12.01 -4.50
CA PRO A 89 -1.34 12.26 -5.04
C PRO A 89 -2.43 11.76 -4.08
N CYS A 90 -3.56 12.47 -4.02
CA CYS A 90 -4.76 12.03 -3.30
C CYS A 90 -5.99 12.50 -4.06
N THR A 91 -6.47 11.64 -4.97
CA THR A 91 -7.50 12.05 -5.94
C THR A 91 -8.92 11.67 -5.53
N CYS A 92 -9.11 10.85 -4.49
CA CYS A 92 -10.40 10.22 -4.15
C CYS A 92 -11.01 9.45 -5.35
N ALA A 93 -10.16 8.91 -6.23
CA ALA A 93 -10.51 8.30 -7.50
C ALA A 93 -11.37 9.21 -8.42
N SER A 94 -11.20 10.54 -8.32
CA SER A 94 -11.91 11.56 -9.10
C SER A 94 -10.97 12.41 -9.94
N LYS A 95 -11.35 12.69 -11.18
CA LYS A 95 -10.64 13.64 -12.05
C LYS A 95 -10.73 15.10 -11.56
N ILE A 96 -11.68 15.41 -10.67
CA ILE A 96 -11.78 16.74 -10.03
C ILE A 96 -10.52 17.05 -9.22
N HIS A 97 -9.92 16.02 -8.60
CA HIS A 97 -8.71 16.13 -7.81
C HIS A 97 -7.44 15.66 -8.57
N GLU A 98 -7.54 15.45 -9.87
CA GLU A 98 -6.36 15.10 -10.68
C GLU A 98 -5.29 16.20 -10.54
N GLY A 99 -4.06 15.80 -10.21
CA GLY A 99 -2.95 16.72 -9.93
C GLY A 99 -2.90 17.26 -8.50
N TYR A 100 -3.88 16.96 -7.64
CA TYR A 100 -3.78 17.36 -6.23
C TYR A 100 -2.71 16.52 -5.51
N ILE A 101 -1.73 17.22 -4.92
CA ILE A 101 -0.69 16.63 -4.08
C ILE A 101 -0.97 16.99 -2.63
N ALA A 102 -1.07 16.00 -1.77
CA ALA A 102 -1.42 16.20 -0.36
C ALA A 102 -0.34 17.02 0.38
N PRO A 103 -0.67 18.17 0.98
CA PRO A 103 0.29 19.02 1.69
C PRO A 103 0.58 18.53 3.13
N PHE A 104 -0.21 17.61 3.65
CA PHE A 104 -0.09 17.06 5.00
C PHE A 104 -0.54 15.60 5.06
N ASP A 105 -0.13 14.88 6.09
CA ASP A 105 -0.61 13.52 6.37
C ASP A 105 -1.98 13.56 7.06
N ALA A 106 -2.92 12.71 6.63
CA ALA A 106 -4.11 12.42 7.41
C ALA A 106 -3.73 11.82 8.77
N THR A 107 -4.61 11.94 9.76
CA THR A 107 -4.35 11.40 11.11
C THR A 107 -3.99 9.91 11.08
N VAL A 108 -4.67 9.11 10.26
CA VAL A 108 -4.36 7.68 10.13
C VAL A 108 -2.99 7.46 9.50
N THR A 109 -2.63 8.24 8.46
CA THR A 109 -1.32 8.18 7.81
C THR A 109 -0.20 8.49 8.78
N ARG A 110 -0.36 9.59 9.56
CA ARG A 110 0.59 9.97 10.58
C ARG A 110 0.79 8.86 11.63
N LYS A 111 -0.30 8.27 12.14
CA LYS A 111 -0.24 7.17 13.11
C LYS A 111 0.45 5.92 12.55
N LEU A 112 0.18 5.57 11.27
CA LEU A 112 0.86 4.45 10.61
C LEU A 112 2.36 4.71 10.47
N ARG A 113 2.77 5.92 10.07
CA ARG A 113 4.18 6.31 9.98
C ARG A 113 4.87 6.33 11.35
N GLU A 114 4.20 6.84 12.38
CA GLU A 114 4.71 6.82 13.77
C GLU A 114 4.92 5.38 14.26
N ALA A 115 4.05 4.44 13.87
CA ALA A 115 4.21 3.02 14.13
C ALA A 115 5.27 2.34 13.25
N GLY A 116 5.84 3.07 12.27
CA GLY A 116 6.91 2.58 11.39
C GLY A 116 6.43 1.94 10.08
N ALA A 117 5.14 2.02 9.76
CA ALA A 117 4.62 1.54 8.48
C ALA A 117 5.07 2.43 7.31
N ILE A 118 5.18 1.84 6.14
CA ILE A 118 5.69 2.47 4.92
C ILE A 118 4.55 2.59 3.90
N PRO A 119 4.01 3.80 3.61
CA PRO A 119 3.06 3.99 2.54
C PRO A 119 3.70 3.67 1.18
N ALA A 120 3.34 2.54 0.57
CA ALA A 120 3.97 2.03 -0.66
C ALA A 120 3.23 2.39 -1.95
N GLY A 121 1.98 2.86 -1.85
CA GLY A 121 1.19 3.25 -3.02
C GLY A 121 -0.24 3.62 -2.68
N ARG A 122 -0.94 4.12 -3.71
CA ARG A 122 -2.33 4.58 -3.65
C ARG A 122 -3.22 3.54 -4.29
N VAL A 123 -4.20 3.02 -3.55
CA VAL A 123 -5.11 2.01 -4.09
C VAL A 123 -6.47 2.59 -4.43
N ASN A 124 -7.04 2.04 -5.50
CA ASN A 124 -8.27 2.48 -6.13
C ASN A 124 -9.49 2.34 -5.21
N MET A 125 -10.52 3.10 -5.53
CA MET A 125 -11.76 3.18 -4.77
C MET A 125 -12.90 3.66 -5.66
N ASP A 126 -14.15 3.53 -5.23
CA ASP A 126 -15.24 4.28 -5.84
C ASP A 126 -15.05 5.79 -5.60
N GLU A 127 -15.39 6.61 -6.60
CA GLU A 127 -15.22 8.06 -6.57
C GLU A 127 -15.82 8.67 -5.30
N PHE A 128 -15.04 9.47 -4.56
CA PHE A 128 -15.38 10.06 -3.25
C PHE A 128 -15.91 9.06 -2.21
N ALA A 129 -15.54 7.78 -2.31
CA ALA A 129 -16.01 6.69 -1.46
C ALA A 129 -17.53 6.43 -1.54
N MET A 130 -18.17 6.86 -2.62
CA MET A 130 -19.59 6.68 -2.87
C MET A 130 -19.82 5.56 -3.88
N GLY A 131 -19.85 4.33 -3.37
CA GLY A 131 -20.06 3.12 -4.17
C GLY A 131 -19.74 1.87 -3.37
N SER A 132 -20.02 0.70 -3.97
CA SER A 132 -19.87 -0.61 -3.33
C SER A 132 -19.20 -1.67 -4.20
N SER A 133 -18.62 -1.28 -5.36
CA SER A 133 -18.07 -2.23 -6.33
C SER A 133 -16.68 -1.87 -6.84
N THR A 134 -16.24 -0.64 -6.62
CA THR A 134 -15.00 -0.04 -7.19
C THR A 134 -15.02 0.02 -8.73
N GLU A 135 -16.24 0.09 -9.31
CA GLU A 135 -16.47 0.35 -10.72
C GLU A 135 -16.60 1.85 -11.02
N HIS A 136 -16.90 2.68 -9.99
CA HIS A 136 -17.14 4.11 -10.12
C HIS A 136 -15.88 4.97 -9.97
N SER A 137 -14.68 4.39 -10.09
CA SER A 137 -13.44 5.15 -10.20
C SER A 137 -13.37 5.89 -11.54
N ALA A 138 -12.94 7.15 -11.52
CA ALA A 138 -12.74 7.93 -12.74
C ALA A 138 -11.49 7.50 -13.54
N PHE A 139 -10.66 6.60 -13.00
CA PHE A 139 -9.39 6.19 -13.61
C PHE A 139 -9.41 4.77 -14.17
N GLN A 140 -9.92 3.81 -13.39
CA GLN A 140 -9.91 2.40 -13.79
C GLN A 140 -10.88 1.58 -12.94
N ILE A 141 -11.29 0.41 -13.45
CA ILE A 141 -12.11 -0.55 -12.72
C ILE A 141 -11.17 -1.56 -12.07
N THR A 142 -11.27 -1.72 -10.74
CA THR A 142 -10.55 -2.78 -10.02
C THR A 142 -11.32 -4.09 -10.13
N ARG A 143 -10.61 -5.18 -10.36
CA ARG A 143 -11.17 -6.52 -10.51
C ARG A 143 -10.87 -7.39 -9.31
N ASN A 144 -11.74 -8.37 -9.07
CA ASN A 144 -11.51 -9.35 -8.01
C ASN A 144 -10.39 -10.32 -8.44
N PRO A 145 -9.27 -10.44 -7.69
CA PRO A 145 -8.15 -11.30 -8.08
C PRO A 145 -8.48 -12.80 -8.08
N VAL A 146 -9.57 -13.20 -7.40
CA VAL A 146 -10.03 -14.61 -7.39
C VAL A 146 -10.86 -14.93 -8.63
N ALA A 147 -11.56 -13.91 -9.19
CA ALA A 147 -12.40 -14.05 -10.38
C ALA A 147 -12.46 -12.70 -11.10
N LEU A 148 -11.64 -12.53 -12.13
CA LEU A 148 -11.42 -11.26 -12.83
C LEU A 148 -12.67 -10.68 -13.53
N ASP A 149 -13.72 -11.47 -13.70
CA ASP A 149 -15.03 -11.08 -14.21
C ASP A 149 -15.98 -10.56 -13.11
N ARG A 150 -15.51 -10.46 -11.86
CA ARG A 150 -16.27 -10.03 -10.70
C ARG A 150 -15.67 -8.79 -10.04
N VAL A 151 -16.54 -8.08 -9.30
CA VAL A 151 -16.14 -6.93 -8.50
C VAL A 151 -15.46 -7.38 -7.19
N PRO A 152 -14.49 -6.61 -6.68
CA PRO A 152 -13.84 -6.90 -5.39
C PRO A 152 -14.69 -6.46 -4.18
N GLY A 153 -15.72 -5.68 -4.41
CA GLY A 153 -16.45 -4.90 -3.42
C GLY A 153 -16.02 -3.42 -3.45
N GLY A 154 -16.55 -2.63 -2.54
CA GLY A 154 -16.25 -1.19 -2.50
C GLY A 154 -16.81 -0.51 -1.27
N SER A 155 -16.49 0.75 -1.10
CA SER A 155 -15.68 1.64 -1.93
C SER A 155 -14.15 1.36 -1.87
N SER A 156 -13.67 0.43 -1.03
CA SER A 156 -12.24 0.14 -0.81
C SER A 156 -11.74 -1.07 -1.62
N GLY A 157 -12.23 -1.27 -2.84
CA GLY A 157 -11.93 -2.47 -3.64
C GLY A 157 -10.45 -2.64 -3.99
N GLY A 158 -9.69 -1.55 -4.08
CA GLY A 158 -8.23 -1.66 -4.25
C GLY A 158 -7.50 -2.19 -3.01
N SER A 159 -8.17 -2.25 -1.84
CA SER A 159 -7.62 -2.79 -0.60
C SER A 159 -8.14 -4.20 -0.28
N ALA A 160 -9.21 -4.66 -0.97
CA ALA A 160 -9.93 -5.90 -0.70
C ALA A 160 -9.25 -7.15 -1.29
#